data_146095f3642791e83d590c1924a4a121
#
_entry.id   146095f3642791e83d590c1924a4a121
#
_cell.length_a   1.000
_cell.length_b   1.000
_cell.length_c   1.000
_cell.angle_alpha   90.00
_cell.angle_beta   90.00
_cell.angle_gamma   90.00
#
_symmetry.space_group_name_H-M   'P 1'
#
loop_
_entity.id
_entity.type
_entity.pdbx_description
1 polymer ?
#
loop_
_entity_poly.entity_id
_entity_poly.type
_entity_poly.pdbx_seq_one_letter_code
_entity_poly.pdbx_strand_id
1 'polypeptide(L)'
;MGEIIPRWEWRTFTNDLGTAEVNIRKFPEGKTRESDEVYILSEVSMDNTKVRDDLMDIKTLQQVNEDRLEQWLPIMKGTFPLPVSEIEKVYKCFKVALPKFERSEYTFDQYIEEVIKPSFLLKAVNVHKKRTGFTINNTIVEIAEVTVNGNVIKTVAVEMEDPELVIKTVRELELDQFPNINYLRGLKNLVGMK
;
A
#
# COMPACT_ATOMS: atom_id res chain seq x y z
N MET A 1 19.62 -15.49 -1.67
CA MET A 1 18.61 -14.43 -1.42
C MET A 1 18.42 -14.36 0.07
N GLY A 2 18.57 -13.17 0.68
CA GLY A 2 18.28 -13.02 2.11
C GLY A 2 16.81 -13.32 2.39
N GLU A 3 16.51 -13.85 3.55
CA GLU A 3 15.16 -14.10 4.03
C GLU A 3 14.40 -12.77 4.09
N ILE A 4 13.21 -12.70 3.48
CA ILE A 4 12.37 -11.51 3.52
C ILE A 4 11.63 -11.54 4.87
N ILE A 5 11.99 -10.62 5.76
CA ILE A 5 11.35 -10.51 7.06
C ILE A 5 10.11 -9.62 6.91
N PRO A 6 8.90 -10.12 7.27
CA PRO A 6 7.70 -9.32 7.24
C PRO A 6 7.75 -8.20 8.27
N ARG A 7 7.18 -7.03 7.93
CA ARG A 7 7.17 -5.85 8.81
C ARG A 7 5.77 -5.59 9.33
N TRP A 8 5.71 -5.15 10.58
CA TRP A 8 4.52 -4.58 11.17
C TRP A 8 4.38 -3.13 10.75
N GLU A 9 3.16 -2.73 10.42
CA GLU A 9 2.81 -1.37 10.01
C GLU A 9 1.64 -0.86 10.84
N TRP A 10 1.78 0.38 11.31
CA TRP A 10 0.69 1.25 11.71
C TRP A 10 0.55 2.35 10.65
N ARG A 11 -0.69 2.70 10.28
CA ARG A 11 -0.92 3.73 9.29
C ARG A 11 -2.21 4.47 9.54
N THR A 12 -2.24 5.76 9.19
CA THR A 12 -3.47 6.56 9.15
C THR A 12 -3.58 7.38 7.88
N PHE A 13 -4.81 7.81 7.58
CA PHE A 13 -5.15 8.77 6.55
C PHE A 13 -5.94 9.90 7.20
N THR A 14 -5.53 11.15 6.97
CA THR A 14 -6.17 12.34 7.51
C THR A 14 -5.88 13.56 6.64
N ASN A 15 -6.72 14.58 6.71
CA ASN A 15 -6.44 15.87 6.07
C ASN A 15 -5.45 16.73 6.87
N ASP A 16 -5.40 16.50 8.19
CA ASP A 16 -4.52 17.23 9.09
C ASP A 16 -3.94 16.27 10.14
N LEU A 17 -2.64 16.31 10.30
CA LEU A 17 -1.89 15.54 11.30
C LEU A 17 -1.61 16.35 12.58
N GLY A 18 -1.86 17.68 12.56
CA GLY A 18 -1.68 18.55 13.71
C GLY A 18 -0.30 18.44 14.35
N THR A 19 -0.27 18.23 15.68
CA THR A 19 0.97 18.11 16.46
C THR A 19 1.82 16.92 16.05
N ALA A 20 1.23 15.84 15.58
CA ALA A 20 1.97 14.64 15.14
C ALA A 20 2.91 14.96 13.97
N GLU A 21 2.49 15.76 12.98
CA GLU A 21 3.39 16.19 11.90
C GLU A 21 4.53 17.05 12.42
N VAL A 22 4.26 17.95 13.35
CA VAL A 22 5.29 18.79 13.99
C VAL A 22 6.30 17.91 14.74
N ASN A 23 5.84 16.90 15.46
CA ASN A 23 6.70 15.98 16.21
C ASN A 23 7.60 15.16 15.26
N ILE A 24 7.06 14.64 14.16
CA ILE A 24 7.85 13.90 13.16
C ILE A 24 8.91 14.80 12.53
N ARG A 25 8.55 16.04 12.17
CA ARG A 25 9.46 16.99 11.50
C ARG A 25 10.56 17.57 12.39
N LYS A 26 10.57 17.25 13.70
CA LYS A 26 11.72 17.51 14.58
C LYS A 26 12.93 16.62 14.26
N PHE A 27 12.71 15.50 13.61
CA PHE A 27 13.76 14.56 13.21
C PHE A 27 14.31 14.91 11.82
N PRO A 28 15.55 14.53 11.52
CA PRO A 28 16.13 14.76 10.20
C PRO A 28 15.29 14.12 9.10
N GLU A 29 14.95 14.91 8.08
CA GLU A 29 14.27 14.41 6.90
C GLU A 29 15.23 13.53 6.09
N GLY A 30 14.73 12.38 5.69
CA GLY A 30 15.37 11.51 4.72
C GLY A 30 15.05 11.96 3.29
N LYS A 31 15.11 11.01 2.36
CA LYS A 31 14.84 11.29 0.95
C LYS A 31 13.36 11.52 0.68
N THR A 32 13.03 12.66 0.07
CA THR A 32 11.72 12.86 -0.54
C THR A 32 11.68 12.19 -1.92
N ARG A 33 10.58 11.52 -2.23
CA ARG A 33 10.33 10.83 -3.50
C ARG A 33 8.91 11.10 -3.97
N GLU A 34 8.77 11.26 -5.28
CA GLU A 34 7.47 11.29 -5.96
C GLU A 34 7.33 10.05 -6.84
N SER A 35 6.14 9.55 -6.97
CA SER A 35 5.83 8.40 -7.83
C SER A 35 4.37 8.41 -8.26
N ASP A 36 4.14 7.95 -9.48
CA ASP A 36 2.82 7.58 -9.97
C ASP A 36 2.70 6.06 -9.86
N GLU A 37 1.63 5.62 -9.21
CA GLU A 37 1.38 4.21 -8.92
C GLU A 37 -0.05 3.87 -9.34
N VAL A 38 -0.28 2.66 -9.83
CA VAL A 38 -1.63 2.15 -10.08
C VAL A 38 -1.90 1.01 -9.11
N TYR A 39 -2.88 1.23 -8.23
CA TYR A 39 -3.35 0.19 -7.32
C TYR A 39 -4.52 -0.54 -7.94
N ILE A 40 -4.52 -1.88 -7.83
CA ILE A 40 -5.67 -2.69 -8.19
C ILE A 40 -6.37 -3.09 -6.91
N LEU A 41 -7.52 -2.48 -6.66
CA LEU A 41 -8.35 -2.77 -5.49
C LEU A 41 -9.33 -3.89 -5.81
N SER A 42 -9.50 -4.83 -4.88
CA SER A 42 -10.51 -5.88 -4.93
C SER A 42 -11.56 -5.65 -3.87
N GLU A 43 -12.85 -5.80 -4.16
CA GLU A 43 -13.93 -5.70 -3.16
C GLU A 43 -13.83 -6.77 -2.07
N VAL A 44 -13.21 -7.91 -2.38
CA VAL A 44 -13.19 -9.09 -1.51
C VAL A 44 -11.81 -9.43 -0.94
N SER A 45 -10.80 -8.61 -1.21
CA SER A 45 -9.43 -8.80 -0.69
C SER A 45 -8.83 -7.51 -0.18
N MET A 46 -7.90 -7.65 0.78
CA MET A 46 -7.06 -6.58 1.31
C MET A 46 -5.59 -6.77 0.94
N ASP A 47 -5.25 -7.74 0.08
CA ASP A 47 -3.90 -7.90 -0.41
C ASP A 47 -3.50 -6.70 -1.28
N ASN A 48 -2.33 -6.15 -1.00
CA ASN A 48 -1.86 -4.93 -1.65
C ASN A 48 -1.22 -5.25 -2.99
N THR A 49 -1.89 -4.87 -4.06
CA THR A 49 -1.42 -5.06 -5.43
C THR A 49 -1.26 -3.71 -6.11
N LYS A 50 -0.06 -3.40 -6.56
CA LYS A 50 0.23 -2.14 -7.25
C LYS A 50 1.21 -2.32 -8.39
N VAL A 51 1.15 -1.40 -9.35
CA VAL A 51 2.12 -1.26 -10.43
C VAL A 51 2.78 0.11 -10.34
N ARG A 52 4.10 0.12 -10.44
CA ARG A 52 4.92 1.32 -10.52
C ARG A 52 6.12 1.04 -11.41
N ASP A 53 6.42 1.93 -12.36
CA ASP A 53 7.54 1.79 -13.29
C ASP A 53 7.52 0.42 -14.01
N ASP A 54 6.36 0.03 -14.54
CA ASP A 54 6.10 -1.27 -15.18
C ASP A 54 6.38 -2.50 -14.29
N LEU A 55 6.53 -2.31 -13.00
CA LEU A 55 6.75 -3.37 -12.02
C LEU A 55 5.49 -3.60 -11.17
N MET A 56 4.92 -4.79 -11.27
CA MET A 56 3.90 -5.29 -10.35
C MET A 56 4.55 -5.69 -9.03
N ASP A 57 4.00 -5.21 -7.93
CA ASP A 57 4.43 -5.49 -6.56
C ASP A 57 3.22 -5.94 -5.73
N ILE A 58 3.34 -7.09 -5.06
CA ILE A 58 2.27 -7.65 -4.23
C ILE A 58 2.78 -7.85 -2.81
N LYS A 59 2.00 -7.33 -1.85
CA LYS A 59 2.17 -7.64 -0.42
C LYS A 59 0.89 -8.27 0.11
N THR A 60 1.03 -9.34 0.87
CA THR A 60 -0.10 -10.00 1.54
C THR A 60 -0.10 -9.72 3.03
N LEU A 61 -1.29 -9.55 3.59
CA LEU A 61 -1.49 -9.45 5.04
C LEU A 61 -1.28 -10.84 5.65
N GLN A 62 -0.31 -10.96 6.57
CA GLN A 62 0.01 -12.21 7.24
C GLN A 62 -0.81 -12.38 8.52
N GLN A 63 -0.84 -11.35 9.35
CA GLN A 63 -1.54 -11.35 10.64
C GLN A 63 -1.80 -9.93 11.15
N VAL A 64 -2.66 -9.84 12.14
CA VAL A 64 -2.96 -8.64 12.91
C VAL A 64 -2.75 -8.97 14.37
N ASN A 65 -2.00 -8.16 15.12
CA ASN A 65 -1.75 -8.39 16.54
C ASN A 65 -2.81 -7.72 17.44
N GLU A 66 -2.65 -7.83 18.76
CA GLU A 66 -3.55 -7.26 19.76
C GLU A 66 -3.62 -5.72 19.70
N ASP A 67 -2.53 -5.06 19.33
CA ASP A 67 -2.45 -3.62 19.11
C ASP A 67 -3.03 -3.18 17.75
N ARG A 68 -3.61 -4.11 16.99
CA ARG A 68 -4.14 -3.91 15.63
C ARG A 68 -3.09 -3.50 14.59
N LEU A 69 -1.81 -3.76 14.86
CA LEU A 69 -0.79 -3.65 13.83
C LEU A 69 -0.98 -4.74 12.79
N GLU A 70 -0.76 -4.40 11.55
CA GLU A 70 -0.84 -5.33 10.44
C GLU A 70 0.56 -5.72 9.97
N GLN A 71 0.81 -7.03 9.81
CA GLN A 71 2.07 -7.55 9.33
C GLN A 71 1.98 -7.88 7.85
N TRP A 72 2.85 -7.29 7.05
CA TRP A 72 2.85 -7.40 5.59
C TRP A 72 4.10 -8.11 5.06
N LEU A 73 3.88 -9.05 4.13
CA LEU A 73 4.93 -9.80 3.45
C LEU A 73 4.89 -9.52 1.95
N PRO A 74 6.00 -9.01 1.36
CA PRO A 74 6.14 -8.97 -0.10
C PRO A 74 6.26 -10.40 -0.65
N ILE A 75 5.39 -10.78 -1.58
CA ILE A 75 5.35 -12.15 -2.12
C ILE A 75 5.69 -12.24 -3.61
N MET A 76 5.55 -11.14 -4.35
CA MET A 76 5.75 -11.14 -5.79
C MET A 76 6.26 -9.79 -6.28
N LYS A 77 7.16 -9.87 -7.26
CA LYS A 77 7.48 -8.77 -8.18
C LYS A 77 7.52 -9.32 -9.60
N GLY A 78 6.81 -8.67 -10.51
CA GLY A 78 6.75 -9.07 -11.91
C GLY A 78 6.82 -7.86 -12.81
N THR A 79 7.63 -7.90 -13.86
CA THR A 79 7.78 -6.81 -14.84
C THR A 79 6.82 -7.06 -16.01
N PHE A 80 6.15 -6.02 -16.50
CA PHE A 80 5.36 -6.09 -17.71
C PHE A 80 6.25 -6.16 -18.96
N PRO A 81 5.84 -6.91 -20.01
CA PRO A 81 4.59 -7.69 -20.09
C PRO A 81 4.58 -8.89 -19.13
N LEU A 82 3.44 -9.11 -18.47
CA LEU A 82 3.23 -10.22 -17.54
C LEU A 82 2.67 -11.44 -18.25
N PRO A 83 3.27 -12.63 -18.11
CA PRO A 83 2.69 -13.87 -18.59
C PRO A 83 1.44 -14.26 -17.77
N VAL A 84 0.51 -14.99 -18.41
CA VAL A 84 -0.73 -15.46 -17.76
C VAL A 84 -0.46 -16.18 -16.44
N SER A 85 0.59 -17.01 -16.38
CA SER A 85 0.96 -17.72 -15.15
C SER A 85 1.27 -16.81 -13.96
N GLU A 86 1.78 -15.59 -14.21
CA GLU A 86 1.97 -14.58 -13.15
C GLU A 86 0.66 -13.84 -12.83
N ILE A 87 -0.17 -13.56 -13.85
CA ILE A 87 -1.49 -12.96 -13.65
C ILE A 87 -2.40 -13.88 -12.81
N GLU A 88 -2.34 -15.20 -13.02
CA GLU A 88 -3.07 -16.17 -12.19
C GLU A 88 -2.68 -16.09 -10.70
N LYS A 89 -1.39 -15.84 -10.40
CA LYS A 89 -0.94 -15.61 -9.01
C LYS A 89 -1.51 -14.30 -8.45
N VAL A 90 -1.54 -13.24 -9.26
CA VAL A 90 -2.16 -11.95 -8.88
C VAL A 90 -3.64 -12.14 -8.56
N TYR A 91 -4.37 -12.90 -9.37
CA TYR A 91 -5.80 -13.16 -9.15
C TYR A 91 -6.10 -13.95 -7.89
N LYS A 92 -5.19 -14.82 -7.44
CA LYS A 92 -5.31 -15.48 -6.13
C LYS A 92 -5.29 -14.47 -4.98
N CYS A 93 -4.49 -13.40 -5.11
CA CYS A 93 -4.48 -12.30 -4.14
C CYS A 93 -5.76 -11.47 -4.20
N PHE A 94 -6.33 -11.26 -5.36
CA PHE A 94 -7.63 -10.56 -5.50
C PHE A 94 -8.81 -11.35 -4.93
N LYS A 95 -8.70 -12.68 -4.80
CA LYS A 95 -9.78 -13.60 -4.37
C LYS A 95 -11.02 -13.52 -5.26
N VAL A 96 -10.84 -13.27 -6.55
CA VAL A 96 -11.89 -13.26 -7.57
C VAL A 96 -11.66 -14.35 -8.61
N ALA A 97 -12.72 -14.69 -9.36
CA ALA A 97 -12.63 -15.70 -10.41
C ALA A 97 -11.68 -15.24 -11.53
N LEU A 98 -10.90 -16.18 -12.07
CA LEU A 98 -10.03 -15.93 -13.22
C LEU A 98 -10.88 -15.52 -14.45
N PRO A 99 -10.46 -14.50 -15.19
CA PRO A 99 -11.06 -14.17 -16.48
C PRO A 99 -10.63 -15.21 -17.53
N LYS A 100 -11.30 -15.17 -18.68
CA LYS A 100 -10.78 -15.86 -19.86
C LYS A 100 -9.62 -15.04 -20.43
N PHE A 101 -8.47 -15.68 -20.60
CA PHE A 101 -7.31 -15.05 -21.20
C PHE A 101 -7.30 -15.27 -22.71
N GLU A 102 -7.13 -14.20 -23.48
CA GLU A 102 -7.04 -14.24 -24.94
C GLU A 102 -5.58 -14.18 -25.45
N ARG A 103 -4.62 -13.96 -24.53
CA ARG A 103 -3.20 -13.82 -24.82
C ARG A 103 -2.38 -14.71 -23.87
N SER A 104 -1.13 -15.01 -24.25
CA SER A 104 -0.16 -15.68 -23.36
C SER A 104 0.53 -14.73 -22.37
N GLU A 105 0.58 -13.44 -22.72
CA GLU A 105 1.14 -12.37 -21.89
C GLU A 105 0.42 -11.05 -22.18
N TYR A 106 0.50 -10.10 -21.25
CA TYR A 106 -0.18 -8.81 -21.31
C TYR A 106 0.79 -7.69 -21.01
N THR A 107 0.83 -6.65 -21.84
CA THR A 107 1.39 -5.37 -21.48
C THR A 107 0.57 -4.75 -20.36
N PHE A 108 1.10 -3.70 -19.68
CA PHE A 108 0.37 -3.05 -18.61
C PHE A 108 -1.01 -2.51 -19.09
N ASP A 109 -1.06 -1.84 -20.24
CA ASP A 109 -2.32 -1.32 -20.78
C ASP A 109 -3.31 -2.45 -21.10
N GLN A 110 -2.84 -3.52 -21.73
CA GLN A 110 -3.69 -4.69 -22.02
C GLN A 110 -4.19 -5.36 -20.73
N TYR A 111 -3.34 -5.45 -19.71
CA TYR A 111 -3.73 -5.98 -18.41
C TYR A 111 -4.84 -5.14 -17.77
N ILE A 112 -4.73 -3.82 -17.80
CA ILE A 112 -5.79 -2.92 -17.27
C ILE A 112 -7.07 -3.05 -18.09
N GLU A 113 -6.99 -2.95 -19.42
CA GLU A 113 -8.18 -2.89 -20.29
C GLU A 113 -8.89 -4.24 -20.47
N GLU A 114 -8.13 -5.31 -20.63
CA GLU A 114 -8.67 -6.61 -21.02
C GLU A 114 -8.86 -7.55 -19.80
N VAL A 115 -8.12 -7.33 -18.69
CA VAL A 115 -8.11 -8.25 -17.55
C VAL A 115 -8.77 -7.62 -16.32
N ILE A 116 -8.45 -6.37 -15.99
CA ILE A 116 -8.96 -5.72 -14.77
C ILE A 116 -10.33 -5.07 -14.98
N LYS A 117 -10.46 -4.19 -15.97
CA LYS A 117 -11.69 -3.42 -16.20
C LYS A 117 -12.95 -4.27 -16.44
N PRO A 118 -12.88 -5.44 -17.09
CA PRO A 118 -14.07 -6.28 -17.25
C PRO A 118 -14.65 -6.83 -15.94
N SER A 119 -13.87 -6.84 -14.85
CA SER A 119 -14.33 -7.29 -13.54
C SER A 119 -14.98 -6.17 -12.76
N PHE A 120 -16.25 -6.34 -12.36
CA PHE A 120 -16.94 -5.39 -11.48
C PHE A 120 -16.48 -5.45 -10.02
N LEU A 121 -15.69 -6.49 -9.65
CA LEU A 121 -15.11 -6.65 -8.31
C LEU A 121 -13.71 -6.00 -8.19
N LEU A 122 -13.11 -5.58 -9.31
CA LEU A 122 -11.78 -4.98 -9.34
C LEU A 122 -11.85 -3.53 -9.82
N LYS A 123 -10.97 -2.70 -9.27
CA LYS A 123 -10.85 -1.29 -9.67
C LYS A 123 -9.40 -0.87 -9.73
N ALA A 124 -8.96 -0.41 -10.90
CA ALA A 124 -7.67 0.26 -11.04
C ALA A 124 -7.79 1.71 -10.56
N VAL A 125 -6.88 2.13 -9.68
CA VAL A 125 -6.86 3.47 -9.07
C VAL A 125 -5.50 4.10 -9.28
N ASN A 126 -5.47 5.21 -10.01
CA ASN A 126 -4.25 6.00 -10.17
C ASN A 126 -3.99 6.81 -8.90
N VAL A 127 -2.76 6.72 -8.41
CA VAL A 127 -2.31 7.38 -7.19
C VAL A 127 -1.02 8.12 -7.49
N HIS A 128 -1.05 9.45 -7.36
CA HIS A 128 0.19 10.22 -7.27
C HIS A 128 0.58 10.34 -5.80
N LYS A 129 1.84 10.04 -5.48
CA LYS A 129 2.34 10.01 -4.12
C LYS A 129 3.63 10.79 -3.99
N LYS A 130 3.62 11.81 -3.11
CA LYS A 130 4.81 12.53 -2.67
C LYS A 130 5.10 12.17 -1.22
N ARG A 131 6.23 11.55 -0.93
CA ARG A 131 6.56 11.00 0.37
C ARG A 131 7.92 11.44 0.87
N THR A 132 8.00 11.71 2.17
CA THR A 132 9.24 11.97 2.90
C THR A 132 9.42 10.91 3.98
N GLY A 133 10.56 10.26 3.97
CA GLY A 133 10.91 9.24 4.97
C GLY A 133 11.71 9.82 6.12
N PHE A 134 11.56 9.22 7.31
CA PHE A 134 12.31 9.52 8.52
C PHE A 134 12.73 8.21 9.17
N THR A 135 13.81 8.27 9.97
CA THR A 135 14.17 7.17 10.87
C THR A 135 14.02 7.67 12.30
N ILE A 136 13.06 7.11 13.03
CA ILE A 136 12.71 7.51 14.40
C ILE A 136 12.67 6.25 15.25
N ASN A 137 13.42 6.20 16.35
CA ASN A 137 13.51 5.03 17.23
C ASN A 137 13.84 3.71 16.49
N ASN A 138 14.69 3.78 15.49
CA ASN A 138 14.99 2.69 14.55
C ASN A 138 13.79 2.19 13.72
N THR A 139 12.63 2.85 13.78
CA THR A 139 11.51 2.56 12.88
C THR A 139 11.59 3.41 11.62
N ILE A 140 10.98 2.93 10.55
CA ILE A 140 10.74 3.70 9.33
C ILE A 140 9.44 4.46 9.52
N VAL A 141 9.52 5.79 9.48
CA VAL A 141 8.35 6.68 9.48
C VAL A 141 8.24 7.35 8.13
N GLU A 142 7.06 7.34 7.52
CA GLU A 142 6.80 7.97 6.24
C GLU A 142 5.62 8.93 6.36
N ILE A 143 5.81 10.19 6.00
CA ILE A 143 4.70 11.12 5.71
C ILE A 143 4.54 11.17 4.19
N ALA A 144 3.32 11.07 3.70
CA ALA A 144 3.05 11.23 2.29
C ALA A 144 1.78 12.05 2.02
N GLU A 145 1.83 12.83 0.94
CA GLU A 145 0.65 13.36 0.28
C GLU A 145 0.25 12.39 -0.82
N VAL A 146 -1.01 12.00 -0.81
CA VAL A 146 -1.60 11.03 -1.72
C VAL A 146 -2.71 11.73 -2.50
N THR A 147 -2.57 11.80 -3.82
CA THR A 147 -3.59 12.35 -4.71
C THR A 147 -4.31 11.23 -5.44
N VAL A 148 -5.62 11.17 -5.29
CA VAL A 148 -6.50 10.22 -5.96
C VAL A 148 -7.71 10.99 -6.52
N ASN A 149 -7.96 10.86 -7.83
CA ASN A 149 -9.08 11.55 -8.49
C ASN A 149 -9.13 13.06 -8.22
N GLY A 150 -7.96 13.71 -8.14
CA GLY A 150 -7.83 15.15 -7.84
C GLY A 150 -7.98 15.52 -6.35
N ASN A 151 -8.32 14.59 -5.48
CA ASN A 151 -8.37 14.80 -4.04
C ASN A 151 -7.03 14.49 -3.41
N VAL A 152 -6.54 15.39 -2.55
CA VAL A 152 -5.30 15.22 -1.82
C VAL A 152 -5.60 14.86 -0.36
N ILE A 153 -4.93 13.85 0.16
CA ILE A 153 -4.98 13.46 1.57
C ILE A 153 -3.58 13.15 2.07
N LYS A 154 -3.34 13.39 3.36
CA LYS A 154 -2.09 12.98 4.01
C LYS A 154 -2.21 11.57 4.57
N THR A 155 -1.10 10.84 4.56
CA THR A 155 -0.97 9.56 5.27
C THR A 155 0.36 9.52 6.00
N VAL A 156 0.36 8.90 7.18
CA VAL A 156 1.56 8.58 7.93
C VAL A 156 1.61 7.08 8.16
N ALA A 157 2.79 6.50 7.97
CA ALA A 157 3.06 5.11 8.33
C ALA A 157 4.24 5.04 9.29
N VAL A 158 4.19 4.08 10.20
CA VAL A 158 5.32 3.64 11.04
C VAL A 158 5.47 2.14 10.81
N GLU A 159 6.64 1.70 10.34
CA GLU A 159 6.88 0.29 10.05
C GLU A 159 8.21 -0.20 10.61
N MET A 160 8.21 -1.43 11.16
CA MET A 160 9.39 -2.15 11.64
C MET A 160 9.08 -3.65 11.79
N GLU A 161 10.12 -4.46 11.91
CA GLU A 161 10.01 -5.90 12.20
C GLU A 161 9.54 -6.16 13.64
N ASP A 162 9.88 -5.27 14.56
CA ASP A 162 9.49 -5.32 15.96
C ASP A 162 8.21 -4.49 16.21
N PRO A 163 7.08 -5.12 16.56
CA PRO A 163 5.81 -4.43 16.79
C PRO A 163 5.84 -3.51 18.01
N GLU A 164 6.64 -3.82 19.05
CA GLU A 164 6.74 -2.99 20.25
C GLU A 164 7.38 -1.63 19.94
N LEU A 165 8.39 -1.62 19.05
CA LEU A 165 9.00 -0.37 18.59
C LEU A 165 8.03 0.45 17.73
N VAL A 166 7.18 -0.20 16.92
CA VAL A 166 6.14 0.49 16.15
C VAL A 166 5.18 1.22 17.08
N ILE A 167 4.60 0.51 18.06
CA ILE A 167 3.63 1.11 19.01
C ILE A 167 4.27 2.20 19.87
N LYS A 168 5.49 1.98 20.35
CA LYS A 168 6.25 2.99 21.09
C LYS A 168 6.38 4.28 20.26
N THR A 169 6.82 4.16 19.01
CA THR A 169 7.01 5.32 18.12
C THR A 169 5.68 6.00 17.79
N VAL A 170 4.62 5.24 17.56
CA VAL A 170 3.26 5.78 17.34
C VAL A 170 2.82 6.65 18.51
N ARG A 171 3.01 6.20 19.75
CA ARG A 171 2.65 6.95 20.96
C ARG A 171 3.53 8.18 21.17
N GLU A 172 4.85 8.06 21.02
CA GLU A 172 5.79 9.18 21.19
C GLU A 172 5.55 10.32 20.15
N LEU A 173 5.04 9.96 18.98
CA LEU A 173 4.70 10.93 17.93
C LEU A 173 3.27 11.45 18.02
N GLU A 174 2.49 11.04 19.04
CA GLU A 174 1.08 11.39 19.22
C GLU A 174 0.19 10.96 18.03
N LEU A 175 0.56 9.84 17.39
CA LEU A 175 -0.18 9.27 16.27
C LEU A 175 -1.36 8.39 16.74
N ASP A 176 -1.34 7.89 17.96
CA ASP A 176 -2.35 7.02 18.56
C ASP A 176 -3.73 7.67 18.74
N GLN A 177 -3.81 9.01 18.62
CA GLN A 177 -5.08 9.74 18.53
C GLN A 177 -5.83 9.52 17.21
N PHE A 178 -5.16 8.95 16.17
CA PHE A 178 -5.74 8.67 14.87
C PHE A 178 -6.10 7.19 14.74
N PRO A 179 -7.13 6.83 13.94
CA PRO A 179 -7.44 5.43 13.68
C PRO A 179 -6.33 4.76 12.85
N ASN A 180 -5.98 3.52 13.19
CA ASN A 180 -5.12 2.70 12.34
C ASN A 180 -5.91 2.24 11.11
N ILE A 181 -5.52 2.72 9.94
CA ILE A 181 -6.18 2.44 8.65
C ILE A 181 -5.09 2.07 7.64
N ASN A 182 -5.08 0.83 7.18
CA ASN A 182 -4.11 0.40 6.18
C ASN A 182 -4.31 1.10 4.83
N TYR A 183 -3.28 1.01 3.98
CA TYR A 183 -3.23 1.75 2.72
C TYR A 183 -4.40 1.41 1.80
N LEU A 184 -4.76 0.13 1.67
CA LEU A 184 -5.85 -0.32 0.80
C LEU A 184 -7.21 0.17 1.29
N ARG A 185 -7.46 0.10 2.61
CA ARG A 185 -8.69 0.61 3.21
C ARG A 185 -8.79 2.12 3.02
N GLY A 186 -7.67 2.84 3.20
CA GLY A 186 -7.61 4.27 2.91
C GLY A 186 -7.97 4.59 1.46
N LEU A 187 -7.40 3.89 0.49
CA LEU A 187 -7.72 4.06 -0.93
C LEU A 187 -9.19 3.69 -1.24
N LYS A 188 -9.69 2.55 -0.71
CA LYS A 188 -11.09 2.16 -0.89
C LYS A 188 -12.05 3.24 -0.39
N ASN A 189 -11.80 3.80 0.78
CA ASN A 189 -12.60 4.90 1.32
C ASN A 189 -12.61 6.13 0.38
N LEU A 190 -11.44 6.50 -0.17
CA LEU A 190 -11.29 7.63 -1.08
C LEU A 190 -12.05 7.47 -2.41
N VAL A 191 -12.18 6.23 -2.90
CA VAL A 191 -12.85 5.93 -4.18
C VAL A 191 -14.26 5.37 -4.01
N GLY A 192 -14.79 5.36 -2.77
CA GLY A 192 -16.14 4.87 -2.45
C GLY A 192 -16.33 3.36 -2.69
N MET A 193 -15.27 2.57 -2.53
CA MET A 193 -15.28 1.11 -2.63
C MET A 193 -15.43 0.51 -1.22
N LYS A 194 -16.24 -0.52 -1.06
CA LYS A 194 -16.46 -1.18 0.26
C LYS A 194 -15.36 -2.19 0.60
#